data_45f8fa980a26461fbc93a9ee5c1c1c4f
#
_entry.id   45f8fa980a26461fbc93a9ee5c1c1c4f
#
_cell.length_a   1.000
_cell.length_b   1.000
_cell.length_c   1.000
_cell.angle_alpha   90.00
_cell.angle_beta   90.00
_cell.angle_gamma   90.00
#
_symmetry.space_group_name_H-M   'P 1'
#
loop_
_entity.id
_entity.type
_entity.pdbx_description
1 polymer ?
#
loop_
_entity_poly.entity_id
_entity_poly.type
_entity_poly.pdbx_seq_one_letter_code
_entity_poly.pdbx_strand_id
1 'polypeptide(L)'
;MDFNKIKDFAKKATEKTADGISAMNEMRKKAAQETKISIGKTTIRKTIEGRYYIGLYSETPELFEFENFQFEGSTIVEHTKTTGTTKQKGKKGGAFLGAVIGSTLEPAGAVVGAKIGSSGKRKGKIDSTSVTTTEEIPGLAMLYLRNIETNEVKTIKAKITNAQAENIRSFFE
;
A
#
# COMPACT_ATOMS: atom_id res chain seq x y z
N MET A 1 -41.23 45.48 1.72
CA MET A 1 -39.94 44.76 1.65
C MET A 1 -38.96 45.66 0.96
N ASP A 2 -37.83 45.96 1.63
CA ASP A 2 -36.89 46.95 1.18
C ASP A 2 -35.84 46.31 0.24
N PHE A 3 -36.03 46.50 -1.04
CA PHE A 3 -35.17 45.92 -2.11
C PHE A 3 -33.68 46.30 -1.96
N ASN A 4 -33.37 47.42 -1.32
CA ASN A 4 -31.99 47.87 -1.09
C ASN A 4 -31.29 46.98 -0.03
N LYS A 5 -32.00 46.56 1.02
CA LYS A 5 -31.46 45.64 2.05
C LYS A 5 -31.13 44.29 1.49
N ILE A 6 -31.94 43.80 0.52
CA ILE A 6 -31.69 42.51 -0.14
C ILE A 6 -30.45 42.58 -1.04
N LYS A 7 -30.26 43.67 -1.77
CA LYS A 7 -29.06 43.91 -2.59
C LYS A 7 -27.79 44.02 -1.75
N ASP A 8 -27.85 44.70 -0.62
CA ASP A 8 -26.70 44.81 0.29
C ASP A 8 -26.34 43.49 0.96
N PHE A 9 -27.35 42.67 1.29
CA PHE A 9 -27.11 41.34 1.84
C PHE A 9 -26.51 40.38 0.80
N ALA A 10 -26.99 40.43 -0.45
CA ALA A 10 -26.45 39.66 -1.56
C ALA A 10 -24.99 40.06 -1.89
N LYS A 11 -24.69 41.38 -1.85
CA LYS A 11 -23.35 41.88 -2.09
C LYS A 11 -22.36 41.49 -1.00
N LYS A 12 -22.74 41.58 0.28
CA LYS A 12 -21.93 41.08 1.41
C LYS A 12 -21.73 39.58 1.40
N ALA A 13 -22.73 38.81 0.94
CA ALA A 13 -22.58 37.37 0.83
C ALA A 13 -21.62 36.95 -0.30
N THR A 14 -21.62 37.64 -1.45
CA THR A 14 -20.69 37.44 -2.57
C THR A 14 -19.27 37.89 -2.24
N GLU A 15 -19.08 38.97 -1.54
CA GLU A 15 -17.76 39.42 -1.08
C GLU A 15 -17.12 38.40 -0.11
N LYS A 16 -17.87 37.96 0.91
CA LYS A 16 -17.38 36.94 1.84
C LYS A 16 -17.04 35.59 1.16
N THR A 17 -17.80 35.22 0.12
CA THR A 17 -17.50 34.00 -0.65
C THR A 17 -16.27 34.18 -1.54
N ALA A 18 -16.07 35.34 -2.13
CA ALA A 18 -14.90 35.67 -2.95
C ALA A 18 -13.61 35.66 -2.10
N ASP A 19 -13.64 36.28 -0.91
CA ASP A 19 -12.53 36.30 0.03
C ASP A 19 -12.20 34.87 0.53
N GLY A 20 -13.22 34.07 0.82
CA GLY A 20 -13.04 32.66 1.22
C GLY A 20 -12.43 31.80 0.12
N ILE A 21 -12.82 32.01 -1.15
CA ILE A 21 -12.25 31.32 -2.31
C ILE A 21 -10.80 31.74 -2.53
N SER A 22 -10.50 33.02 -2.40
CA SER A 22 -9.15 33.54 -2.54
C SER A 22 -8.21 32.98 -1.48
N ALA A 23 -8.61 33.01 -0.20
CA ALA A 23 -7.85 32.42 0.90
C ALA A 23 -7.62 30.89 0.70
N MET A 24 -8.65 30.18 0.24
CA MET A 24 -8.52 28.74 -0.04
C MET A 24 -7.56 28.46 -1.20
N ASN A 25 -7.53 29.31 -2.21
CA ASN A 25 -6.60 29.16 -3.33
C ASN A 25 -5.15 29.46 -2.92
N GLU A 26 -4.93 30.41 -2.04
CA GLU A 26 -3.61 30.70 -1.47
C GLU A 26 -3.12 29.55 -0.59
N MET A 27 -3.99 29.00 0.27
CA MET A 27 -3.67 27.80 1.05
C MET A 27 -3.29 26.60 0.15
N ARG A 28 -4.02 26.39 -0.95
CA ARG A 28 -3.69 25.35 -1.92
C ARG A 28 -2.34 25.57 -2.60
N LYS A 29 -2.01 26.81 -2.96
CA LYS A 29 -0.70 27.15 -3.53
C LYS A 29 0.43 26.89 -2.55
N LYS A 30 0.29 27.32 -1.29
CA LYS A 30 1.26 27.05 -0.22
C LYS A 30 1.41 25.55 0.03
N ALA A 31 0.28 24.83 0.14
CA ALA A 31 0.28 23.37 0.33
C ALA A 31 0.91 22.59 -0.83
N ALA A 32 0.90 23.14 -2.06
CA ALA A 32 1.51 22.54 -3.25
C ALA A 32 3.04 22.69 -3.29
N GLN A 33 3.60 23.62 -2.52
CA GLN A 33 5.05 23.82 -2.40
C GLN A 33 5.70 22.84 -1.42
N GLU A 34 4.88 22.20 -0.58
CA GLU A 34 5.34 21.21 0.39
C GLU A 34 5.35 19.81 -0.23
N THR A 35 6.38 19.05 0.08
CA THR A 35 6.39 17.63 -0.25
C THR A 35 5.68 16.83 0.83
N LYS A 36 5.09 15.70 0.45
CA LYS A 36 4.36 14.83 1.38
C LYS A 36 4.57 13.37 1.10
N ILE A 37 4.53 12.56 2.17
CA ILE A 37 4.53 11.11 2.10
C ILE A 37 3.46 10.53 3.02
N SER A 38 2.93 9.35 2.68
CA SER A 38 1.97 8.65 3.53
C SER A 38 2.58 7.36 4.06
N ILE A 39 2.47 7.15 5.36
CA ILE A 39 2.93 5.96 6.07
C ILE A 39 1.71 5.33 6.74
N GLY A 40 1.19 4.25 6.14
CA GLY A 40 -0.11 3.71 6.51
C GLY A 40 -1.23 4.74 6.32
N LYS A 41 -1.89 5.13 7.40
CA LYS A 41 -2.97 6.14 7.40
C LYS A 41 -2.48 7.55 7.74
N THR A 42 -1.21 7.71 8.03
CA THR A 42 -0.62 8.98 8.49
C THR A 42 0.08 9.67 7.33
N THR A 43 -0.26 10.93 7.08
CA THR A 43 0.42 11.78 6.10
C THR A 43 1.43 12.65 6.83
N ILE A 44 2.66 12.69 6.34
CA ILE A 44 3.74 13.54 6.82
C ILE A 44 4.06 14.53 5.71
N ARG A 45 4.23 15.77 6.07
CA ARG A 45 4.59 16.86 5.16
C ARG A 45 5.96 17.42 5.55
N LYS A 46 6.72 17.83 4.56
CA LYS A 46 8.00 18.52 4.70
C LYS A 46 7.81 19.97 4.28
N THR A 47 8.06 20.89 5.18
CA THR A 47 8.01 22.32 4.91
C THR A 47 9.16 22.75 4.00
N ILE A 48 9.09 23.93 3.44
CA ILE A 48 10.18 24.53 2.61
C ILE A 48 11.47 24.66 3.44
N GLU A 49 11.35 24.83 4.75
CA GLU A 49 12.48 24.95 5.70
C GLU A 49 13.08 23.60 6.09
N GLY A 50 12.53 22.48 5.56
CA GLY A 50 13.02 21.13 5.85
C GLY A 50 12.51 20.52 7.15
N ARG A 51 11.54 21.16 7.83
CA ARG A 51 10.87 20.60 9.01
C ARG A 51 9.71 19.72 8.62
N TYR A 52 9.26 18.87 9.51
CA TYR A 52 8.19 17.91 9.26
C TYR A 52 6.97 18.23 10.13
N TYR A 53 5.79 17.90 9.64
CA TYR A 53 4.58 17.90 10.45
C TYR A 53 3.60 16.81 9.98
N ILE A 54 2.63 16.48 10.84
CA ILE A 54 1.73 15.35 10.63
C ILE A 54 0.33 15.88 10.33
N GLY A 55 -0.28 15.36 9.26
CA GLY A 55 -1.67 15.63 8.94
C GLY A 55 -1.91 16.48 7.69
N LEU A 56 -3.00 17.25 7.73
CA LEU A 56 -3.38 18.16 6.65
C LEU A 56 -2.54 19.42 6.68
N TYR A 57 -2.59 20.20 5.60
CA TYR A 57 -1.94 21.51 5.57
C TYR A 57 -2.43 22.42 6.71
N SER A 58 -1.50 23.04 7.42
CA SER A 58 -1.73 24.00 8.49
C SER A 58 -0.73 25.14 8.38
N GLU A 59 -1.14 26.35 8.67
CA GLU A 59 -0.23 27.51 8.73
C GLU A 59 0.58 27.54 10.03
N THR A 60 0.07 26.89 11.08
CA THR A 60 0.74 26.77 12.38
C THR A 60 0.76 25.31 12.82
N PRO A 61 1.49 24.44 12.10
CA PRO A 61 1.57 23.05 12.46
C PRO A 61 2.51 22.81 13.64
N GLU A 62 2.25 21.73 14.36
CA GLU A 62 3.22 21.17 15.30
C GLU A 62 4.41 20.60 14.50
N LEU A 63 5.60 21.15 14.71
CA LEU A 63 6.79 20.83 13.93
C LEU A 63 7.64 19.73 14.57
N PHE A 64 8.20 18.89 13.70
CA PHE A 64 9.03 17.75 14.09
C PHE A 64 10.34 17.74 13.29
N GLU A 65 11.35 17.12 13.89
CA GLU A 65 12.57 16.68 13.24
C GLU A 65 12.54 15.17 13.05
N PHE A 66 13.15 14.69 11.98
CA PHE A 66 13.35 13.27 11.77
C PHE A 66 14.41 12.75 12.76
N GLU A 67 14.10 11.67 13.44
CA GLU A 67 15.02 11.04 14.38
C GLU A 67 15.52 9.69 13.88
N ASN A 68 14.61 8.80 13.51
CA ASN A 68 14.98 7.46 13.07
C ASN A 68 13.86 6.80 12.25
N PHE A 69 14.25 5.85 11.40
CA PHE A 69 13.34 4.98 10.67
C PHE A 69 13.83 3.54 10.73
N GLN A 70 12.98 2.65 11.22
CA GLN A 70 13.24 1.22 11.31
C GLN A 70 12.25 0.46 10.44
N PHE A 71 12.73 -0.53 9.72
CA PHE A 71 11.90 -1.39 8.87
C PHE A 71 12.40 -2.83 8.95
N GLU A 72 11.53 -3.75 9.30
CA GLU A 72 11.85 -5.19 9.47
C GLU A 72 12.01 -5.93 8.15
N GLY A 73 11.68 -5.30 7.02
CA GLY A 73 11.63 -5.94 5.71
C GLY A 73 10.25 -6.51 5.42
N SER A 74 9.95 -6.69 4.12
CA SER A 74 8.78 -7.43 3.65
C SER A 74 9.15 -8.87 3.33
N THR A 75 8.17 -9.78 3.37
CA THR A 75 8.35 -11.18 3.01
C THR A 75 7.73 -11.43 1.65
N ILE A 76 8.48 -12.07 0.75
CA ILE A 76 7.99 -12.48 -0.57
C ILE A 76 7.50 -13.92 -0.47
N VAL A 77 6.23 -14.15 -0.82
CA VAL A 77 5.60 -15.46 -0.86
C VAL A 77 5.24 -15.83 -2.29
N GLU A 78 5.65 -16.99 -2.73
CA GLU A 78 5.33 -17.52 -4.05
C GLU A 78 4.20 -18.55 -3.95
N HIS A 79 3.12 -18.32 -4.66
CA HIS A 79 2.00 -19.24 -4.79
C HIS A 79 2.02 -19.91 -6.17
N THR A 80 2.28 -21.20 -6.23
CA THR A 80 2.22 -21.94 -7.49
C THR A 80 0.95 -22.76 -7.55
N LYS A 81 0.07 -22.44 -8.50
CA LYS A 81 -1.13 -23.22 -8.80
C LYS A 81 -0.91 -24.04 -10.06
N THR A 82 -0.88 -25.37 -9.91
CA THR A 82 -0.80 -26.30 -11.03
C THR A 82 -2.17 -26.87 -11.35
N THR A 83 -2.66 -26.67 -12.56
CA THR A 83 -3.88 -27.30 -13.10
C THR A 83 -3.48 -28.26 -14.19
N GLY A 84 -3.89 -29.52 -14.08
CA GLY A 84 -3.58 -30.54 -15.07
C GLY A 84 -4.79 -31.43 -15.36
N THR A 85 -4.93 -31.86 -16.63
CA THR A 85 -5.88 -32.87 -17.05
C THR A 85 -5.15 -34.10 -17.55
N THR A 86 -5.45 -35.25 -16.96
CA THR A 86 -4.91 -36.54 -17.39
C THR A 86 -5.94 -37.28 -18.25
N LYS A 87 -5.66 -37.46 -19.54
CA LYS A 87 -6.48 -38.30 -20.42
C LYS A 87 -5.87 -39.67 -20.54
N GLN A 88 -6.50 -40.66 -19.92
CA GLN A 88 -6.14 -42.07 -20.09
C GLN A 88 -7.09 -42.72 -21.07
N LYS A 89 -6.56 -43.30 -22.17
CA LYS A 89 -7.31 -44.19 -23.05
C LYS A 89 -7.21 -45.62 -22.50
N GLY A 90 -8.25 -46.08 -21.81
CA GLY A 90 -8.38 -47.44 -21.34
C GLY A 90 -9.74 -48.03 -21.77
N LYS A 91 -9.81 -49.32 -22.13
CA LYS A 91 -11.06 -50.01 -22.42
C LYS A 91 -11.94 -50.05 -21.18
N LYS A 92 -13.16 -49.53 -21.31
CA LYS A 92 -14.34 -49.67 -20.43
C LYS A 92 -14.23 -49.21 -18.99
N GLY A 93 -14.93 -48.11 -18.69
CA GLY A 93 -15.51 -47.83 -17.37
C GLY A 93 -14.59 -47.06 -16.40
N GLY A 94 -14.82 -45.72 -16.31
CA GLY A 94 -14.27 -44.91 -15.25
C GLY A 94 -13.75 -43.57 -15.75
N ALA A 95 -14.64 -42.57 -15.77
CA ALA A 95 -14.24 -41.17 -15.89
C ALA A 95 -13.58 -40.79 -14.57
N PHE A 96 -12.26 -40.64 -14.54
CA PHE A 96 -11.57 -39.95 -13.44
C PHE A 96 -11.59 -38.46 -13.75
N LEU A 97 -12.44 -37.76 -13.00
CA LEU A 97 -12.47 -36.29 -12.94
C LEU A 97 -11.17 -35.77 -12.29
N GLY A 98 -10.59 -34.75 -12.90
CA GLY A 98 -9.30 -34.21 -12.56
C GLY A 98 -9.12 -33.86 -11.09
N ALA A 99 -8.06 -34.38 -10.50
CA ALA A 99 -7.59 -33.94 -9.20
C ALA A 99 -6.96 -32.54 -9.35
N VAL A 100 -7.60 -31.56 -8.74
CA VAL A 100 -6.97 -30.27 -8.49
C VAL A 100 -6.07 -30.46 -7.28
N ILE A 101 -4.78 -30.55 -7.51
CA ILE A 101 -3.80 -30.56 -6.42
C ILE A 101 -3.44 -29.08 -6.17
N GLY A 102 -4.13 -28.47 -5.22
CA GLY A 102 -3.71 -27.19 -4.65
C GLY A 102 -2.66 -27.47 -3.59
N SER A 103 -1.41 -27.16 -3.86
CA SER A 103 -0.37 -27.13 -2.85
C SER A 103 -0.13 -25.68 -2.43
N THR A 104 -0.59 -25.33 -1.23
CA THR A 104 -0.05 -24.19 -0.49
C THR A 104 1.26 -24.67 0.12
N LEU A 105 2.39 -24.19 -0.39
CA LEU A 105 3.69 -24.44 0.21
C LEU A 105 3.99 -23.32 1.20
N GLU A 106 4.07 -23.69 2.47
CA GLU A 106 4.78 -22.88 3.47
C GLU A 106 6.29 -22.82 3.13
N PRO A 107 7.02 -21.80 3.61
CA PRO A 107 8.42 -21.56 3.24
C PRO A 107 9.37 -22.56 3.93
N ALA A 108 9.24 -23.82 3.62
CA ALA A 108 10.23 -24.84 3.95
C ALA A 108 10.09 -25.95 2.90
N GLY A 109 10.98 -25.92 1.92
CA GLY A 109 11.07 -26.80 0.76
C GLY A 109 10.65 -28.26 1.03
N ALA A 110 9.45 -28.58 0.61
CA ALA A 110 9.05 -29.96 0.41
C ALA A 110 8.58 -30.12 -1.03
N VAL A 111 9.49 -30.50 -1.90
CA VAL A 111 9.14 -31.10 -3.20
C VAL A 111 8.51 -32.44 -2.91
N VAL A 112 7.20 -32.50 -2.81
CA VAL A 112 6.48 -33.76 -2.83
C VAL A 112 6.43 -34.23 -4.28
N GLY A 113 7.49 -34.92 -4.72
CA GLY A 113 7.47 -35.70 -5.93
C GLY A 113 6.46 -36.82 -5.77
N ALA A 114 5.29 -36.68 -6.42
CA ALA A 114 4.36 -37.78 -6.56
C ALA A 114 5.05 -38.90 -7.40
N LYS A 115 5.60 -39.88 -6.72
CA LYS A 115 6.10 -41.10 -7.33
C LYS A 115 4.90 -41.90 -7.79
N ILE A 116 4.46 -41.64 -9.02
CA ILE A 116 3.46 -42.51 -9.68
C ILE A 116 4.16 -43.79 -10.01
N GLY A 117 3.83 -44.84 -9.27
CA GLY A 117 4.32 -46.18 -9.50
C GLY A 117 3.97 -46.62 -10.93
N SER A 118 4.99 -46.80 -11.76
CA SER A 118 4.84 -47.32 -13.10
C SER A 118 4.75 -48.85 -13.02
N SER A 119 3.55 -49.36 -13.15
CA SER A 119 3.34 -50.74 -13.54
C SER A 119 2.34 -50.77 -14.69
N GLY A 120 2.86 -50.92 -15.90
CA GLY A 120 2.06 -51.11 -17.11
C GLY A 120 2.22 -50.03 -18.16
N LYS A 121 2.55 -50.43 -19.39
CA LYS A 121 2.67 -49.55 -20.58
C LYS A 121 1.34 -48.87 -20.90
N ARG A 122 1.05 -47.73 -20.28
CA ARG A 122 -0.09 -46.87 -20.59
C ARG A 122 0.42 -45.60 -21.23
N LYS A 123 0.06 -45.34 -22.48
CA LYS A 123 0.30 -44.05 -23.14
C LYS A 123 -0.78 -43.07 -22.66
N GLY A 124 -0.44 -42.24 -21.72
CA GLY A 124 -1.26 -41.10 -21.29
C GLY A 124 -0.62 -39.80 -21.73
N LYS A 125 -1.43 -38.81 -22.14
CA LYS A 125 -0.98 -37.43 -22.36
C LYS A 125 -1.39 -36.60 -21.14
N ILE A 126 -0.41 -35.99 -20.51
CA ILE A 126 -0.64 -35.09 -19.37
C ILE A 126 -0.42 -33.67 -19.89
N ASP A 127 -1.49 -32.88 -19.91
CA ASP A 127 -1.39 -31.46 -20.16
C ASP A 127 -1.52 -30.74 -18.80
N SER A 128 -0.44 -30.14 -18.33
CA SER A 128 -0.41 -29.39 -17.07
C SER A 128 0.08 -27.95 -17.32
N THR A 129 -0.59 -26.99 -16.70
CA THR A 129 -0.20 -25.58 -16.71
C THR A 129 0.03 -25.16 -15.27
N SER A 130 1.22 -24.65 -14.97
CA SER A 130 1.56 -24.06 -13.68
C SER A 130 1.62 -22.55 -13.80
N VAL A 131 0.91 -21.86 -12.91
CA VAL A 131 0.96 -20.41 -12.76
C VAL A 131 1.54 -20.11 -11.40
N THR A 132 2.68 -19.43 -11.36
CA THR A 132 3.30 -18.93 -10.14
C THR A 132 2.96 -17.46 -9.98
N THR A 133 2.39 -17.10 -8.84
CA THR A 133 2.07 -15.73 -8.47
C THR A 133 2.92 -15.38 -7.26
N THR A 134 3.60 -14.23 -7.32
CA THR A 134 4.42 -13.69 -6.24
C THR A 134 3.62 -12.64 -5.49
N GLU A 135 3.51 -12.76 -4.18
CA GLU A 135 2.86 -11.80 -3.29
C GLU A 135 3.87 -11.26 -2.29
N GLU A 136 3.93 -9.93 -2.16
CA GLU A 136 4.75 -9.26 -1.14
C GLU A 136 3.91 -8.98 0.10
N ILE A 137 4.25 -9.63 1.23
CA ILE A 137 3.63 -9.38 2.54
C ILE A 137 4.35 -8.22 3.21
N PRO A 138 3.66 -7.08 3.46
CA PRO A 138 4.26 -5.91 4.06
C PRO A 138 4.82 -6.18 5.47
N GLY A 139 6.05 -5.72 5.73
CA GLY A 139 6.71 -5.77 7.02
C GLY A 139 6.40 -4.57 7.91
N LEU A 140 6.69 -4.69 9.20
CA LEU A 140 6.49 -3.62 10.17
C LEU A 140 7.55 -2.52 9.99
N ALA A 141 7.08 -1.29 9.92
CA ALA A 141 7.91 -0.09 9.94
C ALA A 141 7.57 0.81 11.12
N MET A 142 8.58 1.44 11.68
CA MET A 142 8.48 2.42 12.76
C MET A 142 9.26 3.66 12.39
N LEU A 143 8.57 4.80 12.38
CA LEU A 143 9.15 6.12 12.17
C LEU A 143 9.11 6.91 13.47
N TYR A 144 10.22 7.52 13.82
CA TYR A 144 10.40 8.33 15.02
C TYR A 144 10.60 9.79 14.61
N LEU A 145 9.74 10.65 15.10
CA LEU A 145 9.77 12.09 14.89
C LEU A 145 9.86 12.80 16.24
N ARG A 146 10.83 13.66 16.41
CA ARG A 146 11.02 14.46 17.63
C ARG A 146 10.33 15.81 17.47
N ASN A 147 9.44 16.15 18.40
CA ASN A 147 8.83 17.47 18.45
C ASN A 147 9.90 18.53 18.81
N ILE A 148 9.92 19.62 18.07
CA ILE A 148 10.96 20.66 18.20
C ILE A 148 10.78 21.46 19.52
N GLU A 149 9.53 21.65 19.94
CA GLU A 149 9.22 22.47 21.12
C GLU A 149 9.28 21.65 22.43
N THR A 150 8.66 20.45 22.42
CA THR A 150 8.53 19.62 23.63
C THR A 150 9.64 18.60 23.79
N ASN A 151 10.44 18.33 22.76
CA ASN A 151 11.43 17.23 22.69
C ASN A 151 10.81 15.83 22.80
N GLU A 152 9.50 15.71 22.79
CA GLU A 152 8.83 14.42 22.83
C GLU A 152 8.98 13.67 21.51
N VAL A 153 9.17 12.34 21.58
CA VAL A 153 9.31 11.49 20.41
C VAL A 153 7.96 10.87 20.08
N LYS A 154 7.48 11.16 18.88
CA LYS A 154 6.27 10.56 18.32
C LYS A 154 6.61 9.40 17.43
N THR A 155 6.05 8.22 17.71
CA THR A 155 6.28 7.00 16.93
C THR A 155 5.08 6.70 16.03
N ILE A 156 5.33 6.55 14.72
CA ILE A 156 4.33 6.13 13.72
C ILE A 156 4.66 4.71 13.29
N LYS A 157 3.69 3.79 13.44
CA LYS A 157 3.83 2.39 13.06
C LYS A 157 2.92 2.06 11.89
N ALA A 158 3.44 1.35 10.90
CA ALA A 158 2.66 0.89 9.75
C ALA A 158 3.26 -0.39 9.15
N LYS A 159 2.43 -1.16 8.46
CA LYS A 159 2.91 -2.25 7.58
C LYS A 159 3.13 -1.69 6.19
N ILE A 160 4.33 -1.85 5.65
CA ILE A 160 4.74 -1.30 4.35
C ILE A 160 5.54 -2.31 3.55
N THR A 161 5.58 -2.10 2.23
CA THR A 161 6.42 -2.87 1.29
C THR A 161 7.86 -2.33 1.25
N ASN A 162 8.79 -3.09 0.65
CA ASN A 162 10.16 -2.64 0.44
C ASN A 162 10.20 -1.33 -0.38
N ALA A 163 9.41 -1.23 -1.44
CA ALA A 163 9.37 -0.02 -2.26
C ALA A 163 8.87 1.21 -1.48
N GLN A 164 7.90 1.03 -0.57
CA GLN A 164 7.45 2.11 0.30
C GLN A 164 8.51 2.51 1.32
N ALA A 165 9.29 1.57 1.84
CA ALA A 165 10.38 1.85 2.76
C ALA A 165 11.49 2.69 2.10
N GLU A 166 11.86 2.40 0.85
CA GLU A 166 12.82 3.20 0.08
C GLU A 166 12.31 4.62 -0.17
N ASN A 167 11.05 4.79 -0.54
CA ASN A 167 10.44 6.11 -0.70
C ASN A 167 10.44 6.92 0.60
N ILE A 168 10.23 6.25 1.74
CA ILE A 168 10.28 6.92 3.05
C ILE A 168 11.71 7.37 3.37
N ARG A 169 12.73 6.54 3.15
CA ARG A 169 14.14 6.93 3.35
C ARG A 169 14.49 8.14 2.51
N SER A 170 14.23 8.12 1.20
CA SER A 170 14.48 9.24 0.29
C SER A 170 13.74 10.53 0.65
N PHE A 171 12.59 10.43 1.34
CA PHE A 171 11.85 11.61 1.76
C PHE A 171 12.51 12.32 2.95
N PHE A 172 13.19 11.57 3.82
CA PHE A 172 13.83 12.08 5.03
C PHE A 172 15.33 12.41 4.84
N GLU A 173 15.92 11.98 3.73
CA GLU A 173 17.26 12.41 3.28
C GLU A 173 17.20 13.86 2.72
#